data_4a42396c52db61bc5b6509cb2de3aaa5
#
_entry.id   4a42396c52db61bc5b6509cb2de3aaa5
#
_cell.length_a   1.000
_cell.length_b   1.000
_cell.length_c   1.000
_cell.angle_alpha   90.00
_cell.angle_beta   90.00
_cell.angle_gamma   90.00
#
_symmetry.space_group_name_H-M   'P 1'
#
loop_
_entity.id
_entity.type
_entity.pdbx_description
1 polymer ?
#
loop_
_entity_poly.entity_id
_entity_poly.type
_entity_poly.pdbx_seq_one_letter_code
_entity_poly.pdbx_strand_id
1 'polypeptide(L)'
;MGLPGNGTIPAVYSERLRLAKLAGMQAVEVLKANLRPKDIMTREAFENAVALDMALGGSSNTALHLPAIAHEAGVPLSLDDFDRIAQNTPQLSKLSPSGKYFIEDLYAAGGVSAVLKRLAENGRLHTACKTVALKTQGEIAAAAHVVDEDVIHPWDNPVHETGGIAVLKGNLAVDGSVVKAGAVDADMLVHSGPAKVFNSEEEAVEAITGGKIVKGDVVVIRYEGPKGGPG
;
A
#
# COMPACT_ATOMS: atom_id res chain seq x y z
N MET A 1 10.24 8.01 4.29
CA MET A 1 10.52 9.46 4.08
C MET A 1 9.78 10.36 5.08
N GLY A 2 8.62 10.01 5.62
CA GLY A 2 7.92 10.79 6.67
C GLY A 2 8.36 10.41 8.08
N LEU A 3 8.17 11.31 9.05
CA LEU A 3 8.32 10.98 10.47
C LEU A 3 7.25 9.97 10.92
N PRO A 4 7.50 9.14 11.94
CA PRO A 4 6.50 8.26 12.52
C PRO A 4 5.22 9.03 12.89
N GLY A 5 4.06 8.46 12.55
CA GLY A 5 2.74 9.08 12.74
C GLY A 5 2.28 9.97 11.58
N ASN A 6 3.16 10.44 10.70
CA ASN A 6 2.80 11.40 9.64
C ASN A 6 1.67 10.91 8.71
N GLY A 7 1.60 9.61 8.44
CA GLY A 7 0.58 9.04 7.56
C GLY A 7 -0.75 8.72 8.23
N THR A 8 -0.83 8.71 9.56
CA THR A 8 -2.01 8.19 10.29
C THR A 8 -2.65 9.17 11.26
N ILE A 9 -1.92 10.19 11.74
CA ILE A 9 -2.51 11.18 12.65
C ILE A 9 -3.64 11.93 11.94
N PRO A 10 -4.88 11.93 12.49
CA PRO A 10 -6.00 12.66 11.89
C PRO A 10 -5.72 14.14 11.76
N ALA A 11 -6.22 14.76 10.67
CA ALA A 11 -5.95 16.16 10.35
C ALA A 11 -6.49 17.14 11.43
N VAL A 12 -7.54 16.75 12.14
CA VAL A 12 -8.20 17.56 13.18
C VAL A 12 -7.51 17.49 14.54
N TYR A 13 -6.52 16.61 14.73
CA TYR A 13 -5.82 16.46 16.01
C TYR A 13 -4.70 17.48 16.15
N SER A 14 -4.52 18.03 17.36
CA SER A 14 -3.44 18.96 17.67
C SER A 14 -2.04 18.38 17.45
N GLU A 15 -1.89 17.04 17.59
CA GLU A 15 -0.69 16.30 17.24
C GLU A 15 -0.25 16.52 15.81
N ARG A 16 -1.19 16.75 14.88
CA ARG A 16 -0.88 17.04 13.47
C ARG A 16 -0.05 18.32 13.34
N LEU A 17 -0.45 19.37 14.03
CA LEU A 17 0.29 20.65 14.06
C LEU A 17 1.64 20.50 14.77
N ARG A 18 1.66 19.78 15.89
CA ARG A 18 2.90 19.48 16.62
C ARG A 18 3.89 18.69 15.74
N LEU A 19 3.42 17.67 15.03
CA LEU A 19 4.25 16.89 14.14
C LEU A 19 4.77 17.72 12.95
N ALA A 20 3.96 18.62 12.41
CA ALA A 20 4.41 19.53 11.35
C ALA A 20 5.60 20.40 11.81
N LYS A 21 5.51 20.97 13.04
CA LYS A 21 6.63 21.70 13.65
C LYS A 21 7.87 20.80 13.83
N LEU A 22 7.70 19.60 14.36
CA LEU A 22 8.80 18.65 14.55
C LEU A 22 9.42 18.24 13.22
N ALA A 23 8.62 18.06 12.16
CA ALA A 23 9.12 17.75 10.83
C ALA A 23 10.01 18.87 10.27
N GLY A 24 9.62 20.14 10.48
CA GLY A 24 10.47 21.29 10.11
C GLY A 24 11.80 21.32 10.87
N MET A 25 11.79 21.06 12.17
CA MET A 25 13.01 20.96 12.98
C MET A 25 13.89 19.79 12.51
N GLN A 26 13.27 18.63 12.27
CA GLN A 26 13.96 17.44 11.79
C GLN A 26 14.59 17.64 10.42
N ALA A 27 13.99 18.41 9.54
CA ALA A 27 14.57 18.72 8.21
C ALA A 27 15.95 19.41 8.35
N VAL A 28 16.11 20.27 9.36
CA VAL A 28 17.42 20.91 9.65
C VAL A 28 18.45 19.87 10.11
N GLU A 29 18.05 18.94 10.98
CA GLU A 29 18.96 17.88 11.45
C GLU A 29 19.33 16.90 10.32
N VAL A 30 18.40 16.56 9.44
CA VAL A 30 18.65 15.76 8.22
C VAL A 30 19.67 16.47 7.31
N LEU A 31 19.55 17.79 7.13
CA LEU A 31 20.51 18.60 6.38
C LEU A 31 21.91 18.57 7.02
N LYS A 32 22.00 18.79 8.35
CA LYS A 32 23.27 18.70 9.08
C LYS A 32 23.92 17.32 8.99
N ALA A 33 23.11 16.27 9.03
CA ALA A 33 23.56 14.88 8.86
C ALA A 33 23.94 14.55 7.41
N ASN A 34 23.74 15.46 6.45
CA ASN A 34 23.92 15.24 5.01
C ASN A 34 23.20 13.97 4.51
N LEU A 35 22.03 13.65 5.08
CA LEU A 35 21.22 12.51 4.68
C LEU A 35 20.33 12.90 3.49
N ARG A 36 20.63 12.37 2.32
CA ARG A 36 19.91 12.67 1.07
C ARG A 36 18.78 11.67 0.82
N PRO A 37 17.76 12.02 0.04
CA PRO A 37 16.71 11.09 -0.36
C PRO A 37 17.25 9.76 -0.93
N LYS A 38 18.29 9.79 -1.76
CA LYS A 38 18.94 8.59 -2.32
C LYS A 38 19.59 7.68 -1.28
N ASP A 39 19.99 8.23 -0.13
CA ASP A 39 20.56 7.44 0.95
C ASP A 39 19.50 6.65 1.74
N ILE A 40 18.21 7.02 1.56
CA ILE A 40 17.04 6.38 2.16
C ILE A 40 16.33 5.48 1.15
N MET A 41 16.17 5.95 -0.10
CA MET A 41 15.44 5.24 -1.15
C MET A 41 16.30 4.13 -1.78
N THR A 42 16.62 3.12 -0.99
CA THR A 42 17.33 1.91 -1.41
C THR A 42 16.34 0.82 -1.84
N ARG A 43 16.83 -0.23 -2.47
CA ARG A 43 16.02 -1.40 -2.83
C ARG A 43 15.27 -1.96 -1.62
N GLU A 44 15.96 -2.13 -0.50
CA GLU A 44 15.40 -2.66 0.74
C GLU A 44 14.34 -1.74 1.33
N ALA A 45 14.49 -0.42 1.17
CA ALA A 45 13.49 0.53 1.63
C ALA A 45 12.20 0.47 0.79
N PHE A 46 12.31 0.22 -0.51
CA PHE A 46 11.13 -0.03 -1.37
C PHE A 46 10.48 -1.37 -1.03
N GLU A 47 11.24 -2.43 -0.78
CA GLU A 47 10.69 -3.71 -0.33
C GLU A 47 9.95 -3.58 1.00
N ASN A 48 10.47 -2.79 1.95
CA ASN A 48 9.76 -2.45 3.20
C ASN A 48 8.44 -1.71 2.93
N ALA A 49 8.42 -0.78 1.97
CA ALA A 49 7.21 -0.04 1.62
C ALA A 49 6.16 -0.96 1.00
N VAL A 50 6.56 -1.88 0.11
CA VAL A 50 5.67 -2.89 -0.46
C VAL A 50 5.16 -3.84 0.62
N ALA A 51 6.01 -4.34 1.52
CA ALA A 51 5.60 -5.23 2.61
C ALA A 51 4.59 -4.55 3.54
N LEU A 52 4.78 -3.27 3.85
CA LEU A 52 3.84 -2.48 4.64
C LEU A 52 2.49 -2.33 3.90
N ASP A 53 2.50 -2.03 2.60
CA ASP A 53 1.30 -1.95 1.78
C ASP A 53 0.53 -3.27 1.80
N MET A 54 1.23 -4.40 1.62
CA MET A 54 0.61 -5.73 1.68
C MET A 54 -0.03 -6.02 3.04
N ALA A 55 0.65 -5.68 4.13
CA ALA A 55 0.15 -5.88 5.49
C ALA A 55 -1.07 -5.00 5.82
N LEU A 56 -1.21 -3.85 5.18
CA LEU A 56 -2.35 -2.93 5.35
C LEU A 56 -3.55 -3.23 4.41
N GLY A 57 -3.44 -4.21 3.53
CA GLY A 57 -4.50 -4.59 2.60
C GLY A 57 -4.31 -4.09 1.18
N GLY A 58 -3.21 -3.44 0.91
CA GLY A 58 -2.77 -3.02 -0.41
C GLY A 58 -3.58 -1.89 -1.07
N SER A 59 -2.94 -1.25 -2.03
CA SER A 59 -3.56 -0.26 -2.90
C SER A 59 -3.02 -0.38 -4.32
N SER A 60 -3.89 -0.37 -5.32
CA SER A 60 -3.45 -0.31 -6.74
C SER A 60 -2.62 0.94 -7.03
N ASN A 61 -2.88 2.05 -6.32
CA ASN A 61 -2.08 3.27 -6.43
C ASN A 61 -0.62 3.03 -6.01
N THR A 62 -0.37 2.21 -5.00
CA THR A 62 0.98 1.88 -4.55
C THR A 62 1.75 1.13 -5.63
N ALA A 63 1.09 0.21 -6.34
CA ALA A 63 1.68 -0.54 -7.45
C ALA A 63 2.01 0.34 -8.67
N LEU A 64 1.42 1.53 -8.77
CA LEU A 64 1.77 2.55 -9.76
C LEU A 64 2.88 3.48 -9.24
N HIS A 65 2.69 4.06 -8.06
CA HIS A 65 3.55 5.13 -7.57
C HIS A 65 4.91 4.66 -7.07
N LEU A 66 5.01 3.52 -6.37
CA LEU A 66 6.30 3.03 -5.90
C LEU A 66 7.27 2.68 -7.04
N PRO A 67 6.86 1.99 -8.13
CA PRO A 67 7.74 1.80 -9.28
C PRO A 67 8.16 3.11 -9.94
N ALA A 68 7.28 4.10 -10.04
CA ALA A 68 7.63 5.42 -10.59
C ALA A 68 8.68 6.14 -9.73
N ILE A 69 8.50 6.15 -8.40
CA ILE A 69 9.47 6.75 -7.46
C ILE A 69 10.79 5.97 -7.48
N ALA A 70 10.74 4.64 -7.56
CA ALA A 70 11.93 3.80 -7.64
C ALA A 70 12.72 4.06 -8.92
N HIS A 71 12.02 4.23 -10.05
CA HIS A 71 12.64 4.59 -11.33
C HIS A 71 13.43 5.91 -11.22
N GLU A 72 12.83 6.97 -10.67
CA GLU A 72 13.50 8.25 -10.45
C GLU A 72 14.67 8.17 -9.46
N ALA A 73 14.58 7.24 -8.49
CA ALA A 73 15.68 6.96 -7.57
C ALA A 73 16.80 6.11 -8.20
N GLY A 74 16.58 5.55 -9.39
CA GLY A 74 17.49 4.62 -10.07
C GLY A 74 17.48 3.22 -9.46
N VAL A 75 16.37 2.83 -8.83
CA VAL A 75 16.18 1.51 -8.18
C VAL A 75 15.19 0.69 -9.02
N PRO A 76 15.55 -0.51 -9.50
CA PRO A 76 14.60 -1.38 -10.19
C PRO A 76 13.55 -1.90 -9.19
N LEU A 77 12.28 -1.76 -9.53
CA LEU A 77 11.15 -2.31 -8.79
C LEU A 77 10.06 -2.70 -9.79
N SER A 78 9.69 -3.97 -9.81
CA SER A 78 8.73 -4.54 -10.76
C SER A 78 7.50 -5.11 -10.07
N LEU A 79 6.45 -5.42 -10.83
CA LEU A 79 5.27 -6.12 -10.30
C LEU A 79 5.60 -7.52 -9.77
N ASP A 80 6.63 -8.18 -10.30
CA ASP A 80 7.08 -9.47 -9.77
C ASP A 80 7.62 -9.34 -8.34
N ASP A 81 8.19 -8.20 -7.99
CA ASP A 81 8.59 -7.91 -6.61
C ASP A 81 7.38 -7.76 -5.69
N PHE A 82 6.32 -7.09 -6.17
CA PHE A 82 5.07 -6.99 -5.43
C PHE A 82 4.46 -8.37 -5.19
N ASP A 83 4.40 -9.22 -6.21
CA ASP A 83 3.88 -10.58 -6.08
C ASP A 83 4.69 -11.39 -5.06
N ARG A 84 6.02 -11.43 -5.22
CA ARG A 84 6.92 -12.12 -4.31
C ARG A 84 6.75 -11.68 -2.85
N ILE A 85 6.61 -10.37 -2.61
CA ILE A 85 6.44 -9.82 -1.26
C ILE A 85 5.04 -10.14 -0.75
N ALA A 86 4.00 -10.01 -1.58
CA ALA A 86 2.62 -10.31 -1.21
C ALA A 86 2.43 -11.77 -0.76
N GLN A 87 3.05 -12.72 -1.46
CA GLN A 87 3.00 -14.15 -1.10
C GLN A 87 3.65 -14.46 0.25
N ASN A 88 4.51 -13.57 0.75
CA ASN A 88 5.28 -13.76 1.98
C ASN A 88 4.92 -12.79 3.10
N THR A 89 3.90 -11.97 2.91
CA THR A 89 3.47 -10.95 3.87
C THR A 89 1.97 -11.02 4.04
N PRO A 90 1.45 -11.52 5.17
CA PRO A 90 0.01 -11.59 5.39
C PRO A 90 -0.59 -10.20 5.54
N GLN A 91 -1.88 -10.10 5.24
CA GLN A 91 -2.65 -8.90 5.53
C GLN A 91 -2.98 -8.86 7.03
N LEU A 92 -2.47 -7.85 7.73
CA LEU A 92 -2.61 -7.70 9.18
C LEU A 92 -3.68 -6.67 9.58
N SER A 93 -4.18 -5.87 8.63
CA SER A 93 -5.22 -4.89 8.91
C SER A 93 -6.19 -4.79 7.74
N LYS A 94 -7.47 -4.57 8.05
CA LYS A 94 -8.53 -4.38 7.04
C LYS A 94 -9.24 -3.07 7.27
N LEU A 95 -8.80 -2.05 6.54
CA LEU A 95 -9.30 -0.68 6.65
C LEU A 95 -10.42 -0.40 5.64
N SER A 96 -11.27 0.59 5.94
CA SER A 96 -12.27 1.10 5.01
C SER A 96 -11.63 1.50 3.67
N PRO A 97 -12.32 1.23 2.53
CA PRO A 97 -13.69 0.72 2.37
C PRO A 97 -13.84 -0.80 2.43
N SER A 98 -12.74 -1.57 2.48
CA SER A 98 -12.79 -3.04 2.49
C SER A 98 -13.10 -3.62 3.88
N GLY A 99 -12.97 -2.84 4.93
CA GLY A 99 -13.22 -3.22 6.32
C GLY A 99 -13.96 -2.15 7.10
N LYS A 100 -14.18 -2.40 8.38
CA LYS A 100 -14.94 -1.52 9.28
C LYS A 100 -14.10 -0.42 9.94
N TYR A 101 -12.77 -0.57 9.98
CA TYR A 101 -11.86 0.35 10.63
C TYR A 101 -11.37 1.44 9.67
N PHE A 102 -11.09 2.63 10.21
CA PHE A 102 -10.55 3.77 9.48
C PHE A 102 -9.08 4.00 9.81
N ILE A 103 -8.45 4.96 9.13
CA ILE A 103 -7.04 5.29 9.36
C ILE A 103 -6.79 5.83 10.77
N GLU A 104 -7.80 6.45 11.41
CA GLU A 104 -7.72 6.91 12.79
C GLU A 104 -7.72 5.76 13.79
N ASP A 105 -8.44 4.66 13.49
CA ASP A 105 -8.41 3.44 14.32
C ASP A 105 -7.01 2.82 14.24
N LEU A 106 -6.41 2.77 13.03
CA LEU A 106 -5.04 2.35 12.86
C LEU A 106 -4.08 3.22 13.66
N TYR A 107 -4.27 4.55 13.66
CA TYR A 107 -3.47 5.46 14.47
C TYR A 107 -3.58 5.13 15.97
N ALA A 108 -4.79 4.96 16.47
CA ALA A 108 -5.04 4.61 17.87
C ALA A 108 -4.48 3.23 18.26
N ALA A 109 -4.49 2.28 17.33
CA ALA A 109 -3.93 0.94 17.51
C ALA A 109 -2.39 0.88 17.52
N GLY A 110 -1.70 2.00 17.26
CA GLY A 110 -0.24 2.10 17.24
C GLY A 110 0.35 2.55 15.90
N GLY A 111 -0.50 2.75 14.90
CA GLY A 111 -0.15 3.32 13.60
C GLY A 111 0.74 2.43 12.75
N VAL A 112 1.28 3.03 11.70
CA VAL A 112 2.21 2.35 10.77
C VAL A 112 3.41 1.74 11.49
N SER A 113 3.92 2.40 12.53
CA SER A 113 5.08 1.86 13.27
C SER A 113 4.78 0.53 13.97
N ALA A 114 3.55 0.33 14.44
CA ALA A 114 3.13 -0.93 15.05
C ALA A 114 3.00 -2.07 14.00
N VAL A 115 2.55 -1.75 12.79
CA VAL A 115 2.56 -2.73 11.68
C VAL A 115 4.01 -3.09 11.30
N LEU A 116 4.91 -2.09 11.21
CA LEU A 116 6.33 -2.33 10.95
C LEU A 116 6.99 -3.19 12.04
N LYS A 117 6.54 -3.07 13.30
CA LYS A 117 6.97 -3.96 14.38
C LYS A 117 6.59 -5.42 14.11
N ARG A 118 5.34 -5.69 13.72
CA ARG A 118 4.89 -7.04 13.34
C ARG A 118 5.73 -7.61 12.20
N LEU A 119 6.01 -6.79 11.17
CA LEU A 119 6.88 -7.19 10.07
C LEU A 119 8.32 -7.50 10.52
N ALA A 120 8.88 -6.67 11.40
CA ALA A 120 10.25 -6.84 11.92
C ALA A 120 10.37 -8.11 12.76
N GLU A 121 9.43 -8.37 13.67
CA GLU A 121 9.38 -9.54 14.53
C GLU A 121 9.31 -10.85 13.75
N ASN A 122 8.79 -10.81 12.52
CA ASN A 122 8.63 -11.96 11.64
C ASN A 122 9.62 -11.99 10.46
N GLY A 123 10.67 -11.18 10.52
CA GLY A 123 11.75 -11.17 9.53
C GLY A 123 11.31 -10.67 8.14
N ARG A 124 10.27 -9.84 8.09
CA ARG A 124 9.73 -9.23 6.86
C ARG A 124 10.02 -7.75 6.74
N LEU A 125 10.97 -7.24 7.49
CA LEU A 125 11.44 -5.87 7.45
C LEU A 125 12.96 -5.81 7.35
N HIS A 126 13.48 -5.06 6.40
CA HIS A 126 14.89 -4.68 6.35
C HIS A 126 15.16 -3.61 7.40
N THR A 127 15.54 -4.04 8.59
CA THR A 127 15.61 -3.20 9.80
C THR A 127 16.71 -2.14 9.74
N ALA A 128 17.75 -2.33 8.92
CA ALA A 128 18.88 -1.41 8.79
C ALA A 128 18.59 -0.17 7.92
N CYS A 129 17.45 -0.12 7.23
CA CYS A 129 17.09 1.01 6.36
C CYS A 129 17.04 2.32 7.14
N LYS A 130 17.71 3.35 6.61
CA LYS A 130 17.74 4.71 7.16
C LYS A 130 16.39 5.39 7.00
N THR A 131 16.07 6.32 7.89
CA THR A 131 14.87 7.16 7.82
C THR A 131 15.18 8.62 8.07
N VAL A 132 14.27 9.51 7.70
CA VAL A 132 14.36 10.95 8.01
C VAL A 132 14.33 11.24 9.51
N ALA A 133 13.95 10.29 10.35
CA ALA A 133 14.03 10.42 11.81
C ALA A 133 15.47 10.28 12.34
N LEU A 134 16.47 10.08 11.47
CA LEU A 134 17.87 9.74 11.80
C LEU A 134 17.98 8.49 12.69
N LYS A 135 17.00 7.61 12.54
CA LYS A 135 16.92 6.27 13.13
C LYS A 135 16.76 5.27 12.02
N THR A 136 17.13 4.03 12.28
CA THR A 136 16.82 2.93 11.38
C THR A 136 15.35 2.54 11.46
N GLN A 137 14.86 1.85 10.44
CA GLN A 137 13.50 1.31 10.42
C GLN A 137 13.28 0.32 11.59
N GLY A 138 14.31 -0.47 11.93
CA GLY A 138 14.28 -1.38 13.06
C GLY A 138 14.15 -0.68 14.42
N GLU A 139 14.86 0.43 14.64
CA GLU A 139 14.75 1.22 15.86
C GLU A 139 13.35 1.83 16.02
N ILE A 140 12.74 2.26 14.92
CA ILE A 140 11.37 2.78 14.92
C ILE A 140 10.38 1.65 15.25
N ALA A 141 10.53 0.50 14.59
CA ALA A 141 9.69 -0.67 14.82
C ALA A 141 9.80 -1.19 16.27
N ALA A 142 11.02 -1.30 16.81
CA ALA A 142 11.25 -1.76 18.16
C ALA A 142 10.63 -0.86 19.24
N ALA A 143 10.58 0.46 18.98
CA ALA A 143 9.97 1.43 19.90
C ALA A 143 8.44 1.48 19.82
N ALA A 144 7.83 0.84 18.82
CA ALA A 144 6.40 0.84 18.62
C ALA A 144 5.67 -0.18 19.50
N HIS A 145 4.39 0.05 19.72
CA HIS A 145 3.51 -0.87 20.45
C HIS A 145 2.23 -1.10 19.63
N VAL A 146 1.79 -2.37 19.56
CA VAL A 146 0.44 -2.70 19.11
C VAL A 146 -0.47 -2.54 20.32
N VAL A 147 -1.46 -1.66 20.20
CA VAL A 147 -2.39 -1.30 21.30
C VAL A 147 -3.72 -2.05 21.12
N ASP A 148 -4.10 -2.34 19.88
CA ASP A 148 -5.36 -3.00 19.54
C ASP A 148 -5.09 -4.07 18.46
N GLU A 149 -5.28 -5.33 18.85
CA GLU A 149 -5.07 -6.48 17.96
C GLU A 149 -6.28 -6.79 17.06
N ASP A 150 -7.43 -6.19 17.30
CA ASP A 150 -8.57 -6.26 16.38
C ASP A 150 -8.36 -5.37 15.14
N VAL A 151 -7.52 -4.34 15.26
CA VAL A 151 -7.16 -3.43 14.17
C VAL A 151 -5.86 -3.86 13.49
N ILE A 152 -4.83 -4.23 14.28
CA ILE A 152 -3.53 -4.74 13.81
C ILE A 152 -3.39 -6.18 14.28
N HIS A 153 -3.86 -7.11 13.47
CA HIS A 153 -3.88 -8.53 13.79
C HIS A 153 -2.49 -9.10 14.11
N PRO A 154 -2.42 -10.12 14.96
CA PRO A 154 -1.19 -10.87 15.17
C PRO A 154 -0.82 -11.67 13.92
N TRP A 155 0.46 -12.03 13.79
CA TRP A 155 1.00 -12.72 12.63
C TRP A 155 0.41 -14.11 12.39
N ASP A 156 0.11 -14.81 13.46
CA ASP A 156 -0.47 -16.17 13.48
C ASP A 156 -2.00 -16.20 13.33
N ASN A 157 -2.64 -15.03 13.32
CA ASN A 157 -4.07 -14.87 13.07
C ASN A 157 -4.34 -13.65 12.17
N PRO A 158 -3.83 -13.64 10.93
CA PRO A 158 -3.98 -12.51 10.03
C PRO A 158 -5.41 -12.41 9.45
N VAL A 159 -5.72 -11.27 8.83
CA VAL A 159 -6.94 -11.09 8.05
C VAL A 159 -6.96 -12.01 6.82
N HIS A 160 -5.80 -12.12 6.13
CA HIS A 160 -5.54 -13.04 5.04
C HIS A 160 -4.08 -13.51 5.11
N GLU A 161 -3.85 -14.75 4.69
CA GLU A 161 -2.52 -15.39 4.68
C GLU A 161 -1.51 -14.70 3.74
N THR A 162 -2.01 -14.00 2.72
CA THR A 162 -1.21 -13.25 1.75
C THR A 162 -1.56 -11.77 1.76
N GLY A 163 -0.72 -10.96 1.15
CA GLY A 163 -0.91 -9.52 1.04
C GLY A 163 -2.15 -9.12 0.26
N GLY A 164 -2.61 -7.89 0.49
CA GLY A 164 -3.88 -7.40 -0.07
C GLY A 164 -3.89 -7.14 -1.57
N ILE A 165 -2.73 -7.21 -2.25
CA ILE A 165 -2.61 -7.10 -3.71
C ILE A 165 -2.17 -8.45 -4.29
N ALA A 166 -2.87 -8.89 -5.35
CA ALA A 166 -2.41 -9.97 -6.21
C ALA A 166 -1.99 -9.43 -7.58
N VAL A 167 -0.93 -10.00 -8.13
CA VAL A 167 -0.46 -9.70 -9.49
C VAL A 167 -0.94 -10.81 -10.42
N LEU A 168 -1.67 -10.41 -11.47
CA LEU A 168 -2.22 -11.32 -12.46
C LEU A 168 -1.47 -11.17 -13.77
N LYS A 169 -1.23 -12.29 -14.45
CA LYS A 169 -0.61 -12.33 -15.79
C LYS A 169 -1.49 -13.09 -16.76
N GLY A 170 -1.53 -12.64 -18.00
CA GLY A 170 -2.30 -13.30 -19.06
C GLY A 170 -2.03 -12.65 -20.41
N ASN A 171 -2.69 -13.17 -21.45
CA ASN A 171 -2.54 -12.68 -22.82
C ASN A 171 -3.04 -11.24 -23.01
N LEU A 172 -3.92 -10.74 -22.13
CA LEU A 172 -4.38 -9.36 -22.16
C LEU A 172 -3.42 -8.42 -21.41
N ALA A 173 -2.74 -8.92 -20.37
CA ALA A 173 -1.81 -8.17 -19.53
C ALA A 173 -0.52 -8.98 -19.35
N VAL A 174 0.31 -9.03 -20.39
CA VAL A 174 1.53 -9.87 -20.44
C VAL A 174 2.54 -9.42 -19.37
N ASP A 175 2.69 -8.12 -19.19
CA ASP A 175 3.60 -7.52 -18.19
C ASP A 175 3.00 -7.50 -16.77
N GLY A 176 1.77 -7.96 -16.62
CA GLY A 176 1.05 -8.03 -15.36
C GLY A 176 -0.02 -6.95 -15.19
N SER A 177 -0.95 -7.26 -14.32
CA SER A 177 -1.97 -6.35 -13.80
C SER A 177 -2.12 -6.60 -12.31
N VAL A 178 -2.78 -5.66 -11.61
CA VAL A 178 -2.97 -5.76 -10.16
C VAL A 178 -4.45 -5.81 -9.82
N VAL A 179 -4.77 -6.59 -8.80
CA VAL A 179 -6.11 -6.63 -8.21
C VAL A 179 -5.98 -6.52 -6.69
N LYS A 180 -6.87 -5.74 -6.07
CA LYS A 180 -7.02 -5.70 -4.62
C LYS A 180 -7.74 -6.96 -4.17
N ALA A 181 -7.00 -8.03 -3.89
CA ALA A 181 -7.53 -9.36 -3.62
C ALA A 181 -8.53 -9.38 -2.45
N GLY A 182 -8.25 -8.62 -1.39
CA GLY A 182 -9.14 -8.52 -0.23
C GLY A 182 -10.48 -7.79 -0.48
N ALA A 183 -10.69 -7.24 -1.68
CA ALA A 183 -11.94 -6.60 -2.09
C ALA A 183 -12.73 -7.42 -3.13
N VAL A 184 -12.23 -8.59 -3.51
CA VAL A 184 -12.88 -9.49 -4.48
C VAL A 184 -13.71 -10.51 -3.71
N ASP A 185 -14.98 -10.66 -4.08
CA ASP A 185 -15.85 -11.71 -3.54
C ASP A 185 -15.31 -13.08 -3.95
N ALA A 186 -15.39 -14.06 -3.06
CA ALA A 186 -14.89 -15.41 -3.30
C ALA A 186 -15.45 -16.05 -4.59
N ASP A 187 -16.72 -15.82 -4.88
CA ASP A 187 -17.39 -16.33 -6.07
C ASP A 187 -16.91 -15.67 -7.37
N MET A 188 -16.19 -14.53 -7.26
CA MET A 188 -15.65 -13.77 -8.40
C MET A 188 -14.16 -13.99 -8.64
N LEU A 189 -13.51 -14.84 -7.84
CA LEU A 189 -12.10 -15.20 -8.06
C LEU A 189 -11.88 -15.95 -9.39
N VAL A 190 -12.90 -16.64 -9.87
CA VAL A 190 -12.92 -17.27 -11.19
C VAL A 190 -14.20 -16.87 -11.89
N HIS A 191 -14.10 -16.11 -12.97
CA HIS A 191 -15.26 -15.67 -13.74
C HIS A 191 -14.96 -15.68 -15.23
N SER A 192 -15.98 -16.01 -16.03
CA SER A 192 -15.97 -15.93 -17.49
C SER A 192 -17.31 -15.38 -17.97
N GLY A 193 -17.26 -14.46 -18.93
CA GLY A 193 -18.48 -13.86 -19.47
C GLY A 193 -18.24 -13.03 -20.73
N PRO A 194 -19.32 -12.57 -21.38
CA PRO A 194 -19.20 -11.69 -22.54
C PRO A 194 -18.51 -10.39 -22.19
N ALA A 195 -17.46 -10.02 -22.94
CA ALA A 195 -16.78 -8.75 -22.76
C ALA A 195 -17.59 -7.60 -23.34
N LYS A 196 -17.83 -6.57 -22.52
CA LYS A 196 -18.39 -5.26 -22.92
C LYS A 196 -17.28 -4.23 -22.84
N VAL A 197 -16.81 -3.81 -24.01
CA VAL A 197 -15.61 -2.97 -24.14
C VAL A 197 -16.03 -1.52 -24.38
N PHE A 198 -15.48 -0.61 -23.57
CA PHE A 198 -15.71 0.85 -23.63
C PHE A 198 -14.37 1.58 -23.81
N ASN A 199 -14.43 2.75 -24.43
CA ASN A 199 -13.24 3.57 -24.72
C ASN A 199 -12.99 4.67 -23.67
N SER A 200 -13.91 4.82 -22.71
CA SER A 200 -13.78 5.73 -21.58
C SER A 200 -14.61 5.26 -20.39
N GLU A 201 -14.31 5.80 -19.22
CA GLU A 201 -15.11 5.58 -18.00
C GLU A 201 -16.54 6.09 -18.17
N GLU A 202 -16.74 7.27 -18.80
CA GLU A 202 -18.06 7.88 -19.01
C GLU A 202 -18.97 6.96 -19.85
N GLU A 203 -18.46 6.39 -20.94
CA GLU A 203 -19.22 5.44 -21.76
C GLU A 203 -19.63 4.20 -20.94
N ALA A 204 -18.74 3.68 -20.09
CA ALA A 204 -19.02 2.54 -19.24
C ALA A 204 -20.07 2.88 -18.18
N VAL A 205 -19.96 4.03 -17.52
CA VAL A 205 -20.93 4.52 -16.53
C VAL A 205 -22.31 4.70 -17.16
N GLU A 206 -22.40 5.32 -18.37
CA GLU A 206 -23.66 5.45 -19.09
C GLU A 206 -24.30 4.08 -19.39
N ALA A 207 -23.48 3.11 -19.81
CA ALA A 207 -23.96 1.78 -20.11
C ALA A 207 -24.45 1.03 -18.88
N ILE A 208 -23.76 1.16 -17.73
CA ILE A 208 -24.12 0.55 -16.45
C ILE A 208 -25.44 1.16 -15.92
N THR A 209 -25.49 2.48 -15.83
CA THR A 209 -26.67 3.20 -15.33
C THR A 209 -27.87 3.10 -16.27
N GLY A 210 -27.63 3.00 -17.58
CA GLY A 210 -28.63 2.76 -18.60
C GLY A 210 -29.12 1.32 -18.72
N GLY A 211 -28.64 0.39 -17.87
CA GLY A 211 -29.09 -1.00 -17.85
C GLY A 211 -28.65 -1.85 -19.05
N LYS A 212 -27.60 -1.41 -19.78
CA LYS A 212 -27.02 -2.17 -20.91
C LYS A 212 -26.07 -3.28 -20.46
N ILE A 213 -25.65 -3.25 -19.19
CA ILE A 213 -24.80 -4.27 -18.56
C ILE A 213 -25.69 -5.22 -17.75
N VAL A 214 -25.50 -6.49 -17.94
CA VAL A 214 -26.27 -7.53 -17.23
C VAL A 214 -25.36 -8.43 -16.41
N LYS A 215 -25.95 -9.15 -15.46
CA LYS A 215 -25.20 -10.09 -14.62
C LYS A 215 -24.47 -11.11 -15.48
N GLY A 216 -23.15 -11.25 -15.26
CA GLY A 216 -22.26 -12.13 -15.99
C GLY A 216 -21.43 -11.43 -17.05
N ASP A 217 -21.73 -10.18 -17.42
CA ASP A 217 -20.87 -9.41 -18.32
C ASP A 217 -19.55 -9.07 -17.66
N VAL A 218 -18.46 -9.00 -18.45
CA VAL A 218 -17.15 -8.49 -18.07
C VAL A 218 -16.99 -7.11 -18.68
N VAL A 219 -17.00 -6.07 -17.85
CA VAL A 219 -16.78 -4.69 -18.30
C VAL A 219 -15.29 -4.45 -18.48
N VAL A 220 -14.91 -4.00 -19.67
CA VAL A 220 -13.53 -3.64 -20.02
C VAL A 220 -13.50 -2.18 -20.45
N ILE A 221 -12.77 -1.36 -19.69
CA ILE A 221 -12.53 0.04 -20.03
C ILE A 221 -11.09 0.15 -20.55
N ARG A 222 -10.89 0.76 -21.68
CA ARG A 222 -9.58 0.93 -22.31
C ARG A 222 -9.27 2.39 -22.54
N TYR A 223 -7.99 2.69 -22.74
CA TYR A 223 -7.43 4.05 -22.93
C TYR A 223 -7.47 4.93 -21.67
N GLU A 224 -7.82 4.35 -20.53
CA GLU A 224 -7.72 4.98 -19.22
C GLU A 224 -6.39 4.61 -18.54
N GLY A 225 -6.06 5.31 -17.44
CA GLY A 225 -4.83 5.12 -16.69
C GLY A 225 -3.70 6.07 -17.09
N PRO A 226 -2.46 5.87 -16.60
CA PRO A 226 -1.40 6.89 -16.61
C PRO A 226 -0.97 7.39 -17.98
N LYS A 227 -1.14 6.57 -19.04
CA LYS A 227 -0.81 6.94 -20.41
C LYS A 227 -2.00 7.40 -21.24
N GLY A 228 -3.20 7.02 -20.87
CA GLY A 228 -4.42 7.28 -21.62
C GLY A 228 -5.31 8.34 -21.01
N GLY A 229 -5.26 8.52 -19.71
CA GLY A 229 -6.08 9.45 -18.98
C GLY A 229 -5.76 9.46 -17.48
N PRO A 230 -6.36 10.40 -16.72
CA PRO A 230 -6.10 10.54 -15.29
C PRO A 230 -6.87 9.52 -14.43
N GLY A 231 -7.56 8.59 -15.03
CA GLY A 231 -8.46 7.62 -14.42
C GLY A 231 -8.04 6.91 -13.15
#